data_c7f86ef104b54b9b8efb0708c6b56370
#
_entry.id   c7f86ef104b54b9b8efb0708c6b56370
#
_cell.length_a   1.000
_cell.length_b   1.000
_cell.length_c   1.000
_cell.angle_alpha   90.00
_cell.angle_beta   90.00
_cell.angle_gamma   90.00
#
_symmetry.space_group_name_H-M   'P 1'
#
loop_
_entity.id
_entity.type
_entity.pdbx_description
1 polymer ?
#
loop_
_entity_poly.entity_id
_entity_poly.type
_entity_poly.pdbx_seq_one_letter_code
_entity_poly.pdbx_strand_id
1 'polypeptide(L)'
;MDTPEYHWTRRRFLQWLAATGAGAILTACGMRATPETISPTTPRPTATSEPTNAAETPSSATAEAPGTPTDETPQSPAPTATPRGAAYLAVARGADPAALTMAALATLGGMERFVNSGADVIIKPNICTDYYPAEYGATTNPEVVAALVRMALGAGARRVRVMDMPFGGSAESAYERSGIAAAVAAAGGEMELMSPHKFRETDIPNGRDIKKWELYQDLLRADLVINVPIAKHHNLTKLTLGAKNLIGVAQNPGGLHTRIHQRIADLL
;
A
#
# COMPACT_ATOMS: atom_id res chain seq x y z
N MET A 1 32.59 -35.83 18.09
CA MET A 1 32.84 -34.45 18.56
C MET A 1 31.67 -33.60 18.08
N ASP A 2 30.69 -33.46 18.96
CA ASP A 2 29.46 -32.73 18.64
C ASP A 2 29.71 -31.23 18.76
N THR A 3 29.47 -30.49 17.68
CA THR A 3 29.47 -29.02 17.68
C THR A 3 28.16 -28.54 18.32
N PRO A 4 28.19 -27.68 19.33
CA PRO A 4 26.96 -27.19 19.94
C PRO A 4 26.26 -26.23 19.00
N GLU A 5 25.03 -26.56 18.56
CA GLU A 5 24.11 -25.64 17.87
C GLU A 5 23.67 -24.52 18.82
N TYR A 6 24.15 -23.31 18.57
CA TYR A 6 23.74 -22.14 19.31
C TYR A 6 22.37 -21.64 18.78
N HIS A 7 21.29 -22.06 19.44
CA HIS A 7 19.98 -21.49 19.20
C HIS A 7 19.84 -20.11 19.86
N TRP A 8 19.93 -19.06 19.04
CA TRP A 8 19.65 -17.71 19.49
C TRP A 8 18.12 -17.51 19.59
N THR A 9 17.60 -17.32 20.81
CA THR A 9 16.19 -16.92 20.99
C THR A 9 16.06 -15.40 20.81
N ARG A 10 14.91 -14.92 20.26
CA ARG A 10 14.59 -13.49 20.07
C ARG A 10 14.89 -12.65 21.32
N ARG A 11 14.61 -13.18 22.49
CA ARG A 11 14.83 -12.53 23.79
C ARG A 11 16.32 -12.30 24.10
N ARG A 12 17.19 -13.24 23.76
CA ARG A 12 18.65 -13.11 23.94
C ARG A 12 19.27 -12.14 22.95
N PHE A 13 18.76 -12.10 21.71
CA PHE A 13 19.20 -11.14 20.70
C PHE A 13 18.85 -9.69 21.10
N LEU A 14 17.63 -9.44 21.59
CA LEU A 14 17.21 -8.12 22.06
C LEU A 14 17.96 -7.70 23.34
N GLN A 15 18.26 -8.62 24.24
CA GLN A 15 19.08 -8.32 25.43
C GLN A 15 20.53 -7.99 25.07
N TRP A 16 21.09 -8.62 24.05
CA TRP A 16 22.43 -8.32 23.56
C TRP A 16 22.48 -6.95 22.87
N LEU A 17 21.50 -6.60 22.07
CA LEU A 17 21.34 -5.27 21.45
C LEU A 17 21.20 -4.15 22.50
N ALA A 18 20.46 -4.38 23.57
CA ALA A 18 20.32 -3.43 24.67
C ALA A 18 21.63 -3.25 25.48
N ALA A 19 22.42 -4.31 25.64
CA ALA A 19 23.68 -4.27 26.38
C ALA A 19 24.82 -3.61 25.56
N THR A 20 24.83 -3.77 24.25
CA THR A 20 25.86 -3.17 23.37
C THR A 20 25.52 -1.74 22.92
N GLY A 21 24.22 -1.39 22.81
CA GLY A 21 23.78 -0.04 22.42
C GLY A 21 23.96 1.01 23.50
N ALA A 22 23.83 0.66 24.77
CA ALA A 22 23.95 1.61 25.88
C ALA A 22 25.39 2.05 26.17
N GLY A 23 26.39 1.25 25.81
CA GLY A 23 27.81 1.58 26.02
C GLY A 23 28.40 2.54 24.97
N ALA A 24 27.88 2.57 23.76
CA ALA A 24 28.44 3.34 22.66
C ALA A 24 27.91 4.79 22.57
N ILE A 25 26.78 5.11 23.23
CA ILE A 25 26.15 6.45 23.18
C ILE A 25 26.72 7.39 24.24
N LEU A 26 27.33 6.89 25.31
CA LEU A 26 27.84 7.70 26.40
C LEU A 26 29.23 8.32 26.17
N THR A 27 29.93 7.93 25.08
CA THR A 27 31.28 8.42 24.81
C THR A 27 31.38 9.50 23.72
N ALA A 28 30.27 9.80 23.02
CA ALA A 28 30.31 10.68 21.85
C ALA A 28 29.78 12.11 22.07
N CYS A 29 29.13 12.43 23.21
CA CYS A 29 28.63 13.79 23.48
C CYS A 29 28.90 14.17 24.93
N GLY A 30 29.96 14.91 25.16
CA GLY A 30 30.25 15.61 26.43
C GLY A 30 29.33 16.81 26.59
N MET A 31 28.04 16.62 26.81
CA MET A 31 27.09 17.66 27.19
C MET A 31 26.31 17.24 28.43
N ARG A 32 26.57 17.97 29.53
CA ARG A 32 25.82 17.88 30.76
C ARG A 32 24.42 18.46 30.52
N ALA A 33 23.38 17.62 30.55
CA ALA A 33 21.99 18.09 30.56
C ALA A 33 21.53 18.29 32.02
N THR A 34 21.15 19.48 32.35
CA THR A 34 20.38 19.82 33.57
C THR A 34 18.90 19.56 33.26
N PRO A 35 18.12 19.00 34.19
CA PRO A 35 16.69 18.79 33.94
C PRO A 35 15.93 20.10 34.14
N GLU A 36 15.31 20.59 33.07
CA GLU A 36 14.34 21.69 33.12
C GLU A 36 12.93 21.12 33.35
N THR A 37 12.32 21.60 34.42
CA THR A 37 10.95 21.25 34.82
C THR A 37 9.96 22.05 33.95
N ILE A 38 9.20 21.39 33.10
CA ILE A 38 8.15 22.02 32.29
C ILE A 38 6.83 22.01 33.07
N SER A 39 6.35 23.20 33.49
CA SER A 39 4.99 23.41 34.04
C SER A 39 3.94 23.41 32.91
N PRO A 40 2.73 22.89 33.13
CA PRO A 40 1.70 22.87 32.11
C PRO A 40 1.05 24.25 31.92
N THR A 41 1.07 24.74 30.70
CA THR A 41 0.40 25.98 30.29
C THR A 41 -1.07 25.70 29.96
N THR A 42 -1.95 26.39 30.65
CA THR A 42 -3.42 26.36 30.47
C THR A 42 -3.81 27.02 29.15
N PRO A 43 -4.77 26.45 28.37
CA PRO A 43 -5.22 27.09 27.14
C PRO A 43 -6.12 28.29 27.38
N ARG A 44 -5.86 29.37 26.65
CA ARG A 44 -6.63 30.61 26.58
C ARG A 44 -7.90 30.43 25.76
N PRO A 45 -9.08 30.96 26.19
CA PRO A 45 -10.32 30.81 25.43
C PRO A 45 -10.35 31.70 24.18
N THR A 46 -10.84 31.12 23.09
CA THR A 46 -11.07 31.77 21.81
C THR A 46 -12.34 32.61 21.87
N ALA A 47 -12.25 33.87 21.44
CA ALA A 47 -13.39 34.76 21.31
C ALA A 47 -14.21 34.45 20.09
N THR A 48 -15.51 34.22 20.28
CA THR A 48 -16.56 34.11 19.27
C THR A 48 -16.92 35.51 18.75
N SER A 49 -16.89 35.70 17.43
CA SER A 49 -17.51 36.85 16.77
C SER A 49 -18.72 36.39 15.95
N GLU A 50 -19.89 36.89 16.33
CA GLU A 50 -21.16 36.72 15.63
C GLU A 50 -21.21 37.54 14.32
N PRO A 51 -22.01 37.12 13.31
CA PRO A 51 -22.18 37.87 12.08
C PRO A 51 -23.34 38.85 12.21
N THR A 52 -23.07 40.09 11.80
CA THR A 52 -24.10 41.13 11.66
C THR A 52 -24.75 41.08 10.26
N ASN A 53 -26.05 40.91 10.27
CA ASN A 53 -26.97 40.99 9.11
C ASN A 53 -27.21 42.45 8.77
N ALA A 54 -27.15 42.82 7.49
CA ALA A 54 -27.87 43.98 6.94
C ALA A 54 -28.31 43.68 5.51
N ALA A 55 -29.61 43.65 5.36
CA ALA A 55 -30.31 43.57 4.09
C ALA A 55 -30.48 45.00 3.55
N GLU A 56 -30.34 45.17 2.23
CA GLU A 56 -31.06 46.19 1.44
C GLU A 56 -31.18 45.77 -0.02
N THR A 57 -32.42 45.65 -0.50
CA THR A 57 -32.91 45.73 -1.88
C THR A 57 -33.83 46.96 -1.92
N PRO A 58 -34.26 47.56 -3.08
CA PRO A 58 -34.07 47.26 -4.51
C PRO A 58 -33.81 48.52 -5.37
N SER A 59 -33.48 48.35 -6.65
CA SER A 59 -34.09 49.23 -7.70
C SER A 59 -33.91 48.64 -9.10
N SER A 60 -35.05 48.59 -9.78
CA SER A 60 -35.29 48.21 -11.15
C SER A 60 -34.82 49.31 -12.12
N ALA A 61 -34.13 48.93 -13.20
CA ALA A 61 -34.14 49.72 -14.44
C ALA A 61 -33.91 48.79 -15.64
N THR A 62 -34.91 48.77 -16.50
CA THR A 62 -34.98 48.17 -17.83
C THR A 62 -34.15 48.98 -18.82
N ALA A 63 -33.27 48.31 -19.63
CA ALA A 63 -32.88 48.81 -20.95
C ALA A 63 -32.28 47.66 -21.80
N GLU A 64 -32.99 47.33 -22.84
CA GLU A 64 -32.62 47.02 -24.22
C GLU A 64 -31.33 46.25 -24.53
N ALA A 65 -31.52 45.10 -25.21
CA ALA A 65 -30.50 44.31 -25.86
C ALA A 65 -29.98 44.93 -27.15
N PRO A 66 -28.72 44.72 -27.53
CA PRO A 66 -28.49 44.00 -28.78
C PRO A 66 -27.27 43.07 -28.76
N GLY A 67 -27.38 42.01 -29.56
CA GLY A 67 -26.23 41.36 -30.22
C GLY A 67 -25.52 40.29 -29.42
N THR A 68 -25.90 39.03 -29.65
CA THR A 68 -25.19 37.80 -29.29
C THR A 68 -23.88 37.71 -30.08
N PRO A 69 -22.71 37.61 -29.43
CA PRO A 69 -21.57 36.88 -29.96
C PRO A 69 -21.67 35.44 -29.50
N THR A 70 -21.74 34.54 -30.42
CA THR A 70 -21.62 33.11 -30.23
C THR A 70 -20.23 32.83 -29.70
N ASP A 71 -20.11 32.64 -28.38
CA ASP A 71 -18.90 32.16 -27.73
C ASP A 71 -18.82 30.67 -27.99
N GLU A 72 -18.12 30.28 -29.05
CA GLU A 72 -17.73 28.89 -29.27
C GLU A 72 -16.68 28.51 -28.20
N THR A 73 -17.16 28.01 -27.08
CA THR A 73 -16.33 27.33 -26.12
C THR A 73 -15.61 26.18 -26.85
N PRO A 74 -14.26 26.10 -26.84
CA PRO A 74 -13.54 25.00 -27.46
C PRO A 74 -14.00 23.69 -26.80
N GLN A 75 -14.77 22.88 -27.49
CA GLN A 75 -15.11 21.54 -27.08
C GLN A 75 -13.79 20.76 -26.97
N SER A 76 -13.45 20.37 -25.75
CA SER A 76 -12.39 19.41 -25.53
C SER A 76 -12.66 18.19 -26.40
N PRO A 77 -11.68 17.72 -27.20
CA PRO A 77 -11.90 16.58 -28.07
C PRO A 77 -12.44 15.40 -27.27
N ALA A 78 -13.54 14.83 -27.72
CA ALA A 78 -14.09 13.61 -27.13
C ALA A 78 -13.00 12.52 -27.09
N PRO A 79 -12.87 11.77 -25.98
CA PRO A 79 -11.86 10.73 -25.89
C PRO A 79 -12.06 9.74 -27.04
N THR A 80 -11.06 9.65 -27.91
CA THR A 80 -11.01 8.65 -28.99
C THR A 80 -11.11 7.28 -28.35
N ALA A 81 -12.17 6.52 -28.63
CA ALA A 81 -12.37 5.20 -28.10
C ALA A 81 -11.22 4.29 -28.59
N THR A 82 -10.29 3.96 -27.67
CA THR A 82 -9.25 2.96 -27.94
C THR A 82 -9.90 1.61 -28.19
N PRO A 83 -9.47 0.85 -29.20
CA PRO A 83 -10.04 -0.47 -29.48
C PRO A 83 -10.01 -1.35 -28.24
N ARG A 84 -11.16 -1.90 -27.83
CA ARG A 84 -11.25 -2.84 -26.70
C ARG A 84 -10.31 -4.01 -26.92
N GLY A 85 -9.31 -4.17 -26.11
CA GLY A 85 -8.35 -5.27 -26.17
C GLY A 85 -6.88 -4.85 -26.36
N ALA A 86 -6.59 -3.61 -26.74
CA ALA A 86 -5.23 -3.13 -26.97
C ALA A 86 -4.57 -2.45 -25.75
N ALA A 87 -5.36 -1.97 -24.77
CA ALA A 87 -4.83 -1.30 -23.59
C ALA A 87 -4.16 -2.30 -22.64
N TYR A 88 -2.90 -2.04 -22.30
CA TYR A 88 -2.12 -2.75 -21.26
C TYR A 88 -1.72 -1.82 -20.12
N LEU A 89 -2.10 -0.55 -20.19
CA LEU A 89 -1.90 0.44 -19.16
C LEU A 89 -3.15 1.32 -19.08
N ALA A 90 -3.67 1.52 -17.88
CA ALA A 90 -4.73 2.48 -17.57
C ALA A 90 -4.31 3.40 -16.43
N VAL A 91 -4.64 4.68 -16.54
CA VAL A 91 -4.41 5.65 -15.48
C VAL A 91 -5.74 6.31 -15.14
N ALA A 92 -6.19 6.17 -13.90
CA ALA A 92 -7.38 6.81 -13.38
C ALA A 92 -6.99 7.87 -12.34
N ARG A 93 -7.70 8.99 -12.32
CA ARG A 93 -7.49 10.10 -11.40
C ARG A 93 -8.81 10.56 -10.80
N GLY A 94 -8.83 10.81 -9.49
CA GLY A 94 -10.01 11.24 -8.75
C GLY A 94 -9.84 11.11 -7.26
N ALA A 95 -10.91 11.27 -6.50
CA ALA A 95 -10.90 11.24 -5.04
C ALA A 95 -11.41 9.92 -4.45
N ASP A 96 -12.22 9.15 -5.18
CA ASP A 96 -12.81 7.89 -4.70
C ASP A 96 -11.95 6.69 -5.13
N PRO A 97 -11.26 6.01 -4.20
CA PRO A 97 -10.34 4.91 -4.52
C PRO A 97 -11.02 3.71 -5.18
N ALA A 98 -12.25 3.39 -4.77
CA ALA A 98 -13.00 2.28 -5.35
C ALA A 98 -13.44 2.59 -6.79
N ALA A 99 -13.99 3.78 -7.04
CA ALA A 99 -14.37 4.22 -8.37
C ALA A 99 -13.17 4.29 -9.32
N LEU A 100 -12.01 4.78 -8.84
CA LEU A 100 -10.76 4.80 -9.62
C LEU A 100 -10.30 3.40 -10.03
N THR A 101 -10.37 2.44 -9.10
CA THR A 101 -10.00 1.05 -9.35
C THR A 101 -10.90 0.42 -10.40
N MET A 102 -12.22 0.63 -10.29
CA MET A 102 -13.20 0.15 -11.27
C MET A 102 -12.98 0.78 -12.65
N ALA A 103 -12.78 2.11 -12.72
CA ALA A 103 -12.56 2.82 -13.98
C ALA A 103 -11.28 2.36 -14.68
N ALA A 104 -10.17 2.18 -13.93
CA ALA A 104 -8.91 1.70 -14.48
C ALA A 104 -9.06 0.29 -15.07
N LEU A 105 -9.70 -0.63 -14.33
CA LEU A 105 -9.92 -2.00 -14.81
C LEU A 105 -10.91 -2.08 -15.96
N ALA A 106 -11.97 -1.27 -15.96
CA ALA A 106 -12.88 -1.19 -17.10
C ALA A 106 -12.16 -0.77 -18.38
N THR A 107 -11.21 0.18 -18.29
CA THR A 107 -10.38 0.62 -19.42
C THR A 107 -9.47 -0.52 -19.93
N LEU A 108 -9.03 -1.42 -19.04
CA LEU A 108 -8.23 -2.60 -19.38
C LEU A 108 -9.07 -3.79 -19.92
N GLY A 109 -10.39 -3.64 -20.00
CA GLY A 109 -11.30 -4.68 -20.49
C GLY A 109 -12.06 -5.43 -19.41
N GLY A 110 -12.09 -4.92 -18.16
CA GLY A 110 -12.78 -5.50 -17.02
C GLY A 110 -11.96 -6.56 -16.28
N MET A 111 -12.44 -6.96 -15.10
CA MET A 111 -11.79 -7.99 -14.29
C MET A 111 -11.94 -9.39 -14.94
N GLU A 112 -13.00 -9.60 -15.70
CA GLU A 112 -13.31 -10.81 -16.43
C GLU A 112 -12.25 -11.17 -17.48
N ARG A 113 -11.45 -10.19 -17.90
CA ARG A 113 -10.30 -10.43 -18.78
C ARG A 113 -9.18 -11.21 -18.08
N PHE A 114 -9.09 -11.09 -16.77
CA PHE A 114 -7.97 -11.61 -15.98
C PHE A 114 -8.36 -12.80 -15.10
N VAL A 115 -9.62 -12.86 -14.67
CA VAL A 115 -10.14 -13.89 -13.77
C VAL A 115 -10.92 -14.92 -14.58
N ASN A 116 -10.47 -16.16 -14.56
CA ASN A 116 -11.23 -17.29 -15.06
C ASN A 116 -12.26 -17.75 -14.02
N SER A 117 -13.39 -18.28 -14.48
CA SER A 117 -14.39 -18.87 -13.57
C SER A 117 -13.77 -19.99 -12.73
N GLY A 118 -13.99 -19.93 -11.42
CA GLY A 118 -13.45 -20.89 -10.46
C GLY A 118 -12.01 -20.62 -10.01
N ALA A 119 -11.38 -19.52 -10.45
CA ALA A 119 -10.00 -19.18 -10.13
C ALA A 119 -9.77 -18.97 -8.61
N ASP A 120 -8.58 -19.34 -8.13
CA ASP A 120 -8.02 -18.96 -6.85
C ASP A 120 -7.16 -17.71 -7.06
N VAL A 121 -7.65 -16.58 -6.57
CA VAL A 121 -7.01 -15.26 -6.76
C VAL A 121 -6.32 -14.84 -5.46
N ILE A 122 -5.07 -14.39 -5.58
CA ILE A 122 -4.37 -13.76 -4.47
C ILE A 122 -4.15 -12.27 -4.78
N ILE A 123 -4.60 -11.43 -3.87
CA ILE A 123 -4.30 -10.01 -3.89
C ILE A 123 -3.18 -9.74 -2.89
N LYS A 124 -2.08 -9.17 -3.37
CA LYS A 124 -0.94 -8.80 -2.54
C LYS A 124 -0.83 -7.28 -2.42
N PRO A 125 -1.42 -6.68 -1.36
CA PRO A 125 -1.25 -5.27 -1.06
C PRO A 125 0.16 -4.99 -0.54
N ASN A 126 0.43 -3.75 -0.16
CA ASN A 126 1.57 -3.37 0.65
C ASN A 126 1.08 -3.07 2.08
N ILE A 127 1.39 -3.95 3.02
CA ILE A 127 1.13 -3.78 4.46
C ILE A 127 2.47 -3.82 5.18
N CYS A 128 3.03 -2.65 5.49
CA CYS A 128 4.40 -2.56 5.98
C CYS A 128 4.55 -2.93 7.46
N THR A 129 3.75 -2.31 8.31
CA THR A 129 3.86 -2.36 9.77
C THR A 129 2.51 -2.10 10.41
N ASP A 130 2.40 -2.31 11.71
CA ASP A 130 1.27 -1.92 12.54
C ASP A 130 1.44 -0.54 13.20
N TYR A 131 2.47 0.26 12.80
CA TYR A 131 2.78 1.51 13.49
C TYR A 131 1.76 2.61 13.18
N TYR A 132 1.30 2.69 11.94
CA TYR A 132 0.43 3.76 11.46
C TYR A 132 -0.74 3.21 10.63
N PRO A 133 -1.91 3.86 10.66
CA PRO A 133 -3.03 3.53 9.79
C PRO A 133 -2.76 3.93 8.33
N ALA A 134 -3.67 3.54 7.42
CA ALA A 134 -3.50 3.72 5.97
C ALA A 134 -3.35 5.18 5.53
N GLU A 135 -3.92 6.13 6.27
CA GLU A 135 -3.88 7.58 5.98
C GLU A 135 -2.46 8.15 5.96
N TYR A 136 -1.51 7.52 6.65
CA TYR A 136 -0.09 7.89 6.60
C TYR A 136 0.59 7.54 5.27
N GLY A 137 -0.10 6.89 4.34
CA GLY A 137 0.45 6.56 3.03
C GLY A 137 1.57 5.51 3.06
N ALA A 138 1.69 4.76 4.15
CA ALA A 138 2.65 3.66 4.28
C ALA A 138 2.12 2.34 3.75
N THR A 139 0.80 2.23 3.62
CA THR A 139 0.05 1.00 3.32
C THR A 139 -0.89 1.24 2.14
N THR A 140 -1.16 0.22 1.35
CA THR A 140 -2.17 0.27 0.28
C THR A 140 -3.53 0.68 0.85
N ASN A 141 -4.26 1.53 0.12
CA ASN A 141 -5.59 1.98 0.55
C ASN A 141 -6.56 0.79 0.64
N PRO A 142 -7.27 0.60 1.79
CA PRO A 142 -8.19 -0.52 2.01
C PRO A 142 -9.33 -0.60 1.00
N GLU A 143 -9.85 0.54 0.53
CA GLU A 143 -10.95 0.58 -0.44
C GLU A 143 -10.53 0.11 -1.83
N VAL A 144 -9.27 0.35 -2.23
CA VAL A 144 -8.71 -0.23 -3.47
C VAL A 144 -8.68 -1.75 -3.37
N VAL A 145 -8.23 -2.30 -2.24
CA VAL A 145 -8.17 -3.75 -2.02
C VAL A 145 -9.57 -4.36 -2.01
N ALA A 146 -10.51 -3.75 -1.29
CA ALA A 146 -11.91 -4.20 -1.25
C ALA A 146 -12.60 -4.16 -2.61
N ALA A 147 -12.35 -3.13 -3.42
CA ALA A 147 -12.86 -3.03 -4.78
C ALA A 147 -12.35 -4.19 -5.64
N LEU A 148 -11.05 -4.49 -5.58
CA LEU A 148 -10.44 -5.62 -6.29
C LEU A 148 -11.01 -6.97 -5.85
N VAL A 149 -11.24 -7.17 -4.54
CA VAL A 149 -11.91 -8.37 -4.02
C VAL A 149 -13.29 -8.55 -4.62
N ARG A 150 -14.15 -7.51 -4.54
CA ARG A 150 -15.51 -7.56 -5.11
C ARG A 150 -15.49 -7.82 -6.61
N MET A 151 -14.61 -7.17 -7.35
CA MET A 151 -14.49 -7.35 -8.79
C MET A 151 -14.02 -8.76 -9.16
N ALA A 152 -13.06 -9.32 -8.44
CA ALA A 152 -12.57 -10.68 -8.71
C ALA A 152 -13.65 -11.73 -8.41
N LEU A 153 -14.39 -11.61 -7.29
CA LEU A 153 -15.52 -12.48 -6.98
C LEU A 153 -16.65 -12.32 -8.02
N GLY A 154 -16.98 -11.07 -8.40
CA GLY A 154 -17.97 -10.79 -9.44
C GLY A 154 -17.61 -11.34 -10.81
N ALA A 155 -16.31 -11.45 -11.13
CA ALA A 155 -15.81 -12.07 -12.34
C ALA A 155 -15.78 -13.61 -12.29
N GLY A 156 -16.20 -14.22 -11.16
CA GLY A 156 -16.34 -15.66 -11.02
C GLY A 156 -15.16 -16.36 -10.33
N ALA A 157 -14.30 -15.64 -9.62
CA ALA A 157 -13.30 -16.27 -8.77
C ALA A 157 -13.97 -17.15 -7.71
N ARG A 158 -13.46 -18.36 -7.51
CA ARG A 158 -13.95 -19.27 -6.46
C ARG A 158 -13.54 -18.78 -5.06
N ARG A 159 -12.39 -18.15 -4.98
CA ARG A 159 -11.81 -17.63 -3.73
C ARG A 159 -10.88 -16.45 -4.02
N VAL A 160 -10.95 -15.44 -3.16
CA VAL A 160 -10.02 -14.29 -3.20
C VAL A 160 -9.36 -14.17 -1.83
N ARG A 161 -8.06 -14.41 -1.79
CA ARG A 161 -7.22 -14.28 -0.59
C ARG A 161 -6.39 -13.01 -0.64
N VAL A 162 -6.24 -12.36 0.49
CA VAL A 162 -5.40 -11.16 0.63
C VAL A 162 -4.32 -11.42 1.66
N MET A 163 -3.07 -11.18 1.31
CA MET A 163 -1.93 -11.45 2.20
C MET A 163 -0.73 -10.55 1.91
N ASP A 164 0.03 -10.26 2.93
CA ASP A 164 1.36 -9.64 2.86
C ASP A 164 2.20 -10.06 4.08
N MET A 165 3.50 -9.85 4.03
CA MET A 165 4.40 -10.08 5.15
C MET A 165 4.94 -8.74 5.69
N PRO A 166 4.30 -8.15 6.72
CA PRO A 166 4.79 -6.95 7.37
C PRO A 166 6.20 -7.15 7.96
N PHE A 167 7.04 -6.13 7.87
CA PHE A 167 8.38 -6.18 8.43
C PHE A 167 8.47 -5.67 9.88
N GLY A 168 7.42 -5.02 10.39
CA GLY A 168 7.35 -4.48 11.75
C GLY A 168 6.02 -4.74 12.41
N GLY A 169 6.03 -5.02 13.72
CA GLY A 169 4.87 -5.45 14.47
C GLY A 169 4.50 -6.92 14.22
N SER A 170 3.27 -7.30 14.53
CA SER A 170 2.71 -8.59 14.12
C SER A 170 1.91 -8.46 12.83
N ALA A 171 1.76 -9.55 12.08
CA ALA A 171 0.95 -9.54 10.86
C ALA A 171 -0.52 -9.28 11.16
N GLU A 172 -1.04 -9.87 12.24
CA GLU A 172 -2.41 -9.68 12.72
C GLU A 172 -2.68 -8.20 13.01
N SER A 173 -1.83 -7.58 13.84
CA SER A 173 -1.96 -6.16 14.21
C SER A 173 -1.81 -5.25 13.00
N ALA A 174 -0.90 -5.56 12.07
CA ALA A 174 -0.71 -4.77 10.85
C ALA A 174 -1.93 -4.87 9.91
N TYR A 175 -2.53 -6.04 9.80
CA TYR A 175 -3.73 -6.25 8.99
C TYR A 175 -4.93 -5.47 9.55
N GLU A 176 -5.12 -5.48 10.87
CA GLU A 176 -6.15 -4.70 11.56
C GLU A 176 -5.87 -3.20 11.45
N ARG A 177 -4.66 -2.76 11.80
CA ARG A 177 -4.27 -1.34 11.84
C ARG A 177 -4.35 -0.66 10.48
N SER A 178 -4.06 -1.39 9.42
CA SER A 178 -4.19 -0.91 8.05
C SER A 178 -5.62 -0.69 7.59
N GLY A 179 -6.61 -1.27 8.30
CA GLY A 179 -8.01 -1.31 7.88
C GLY A 179 -8.29 -2.30 6.74
N ILE A 180 -7.27 -2.95 6.17
CA ILE A 180 -7.42 -3.88 5.05
C ILE A 180 -8.19 -5.12 5.47
N ALA A 181 -7.96 -5.66 6.69
CA ALA A 181 -8.67 -6.84 7.16
C ALA A 181 -10.19 -6.63 7.19
N ALA A 182 -10.65 -5.52 7.77
CA ALA A 182 -12.07 -5.18 7.82
C ALA A 182 -12.66 -4.96 6.42
N ALA A 183 -11.94 -4.26 5.55
CA ALA A 183 -12.38 -3.96 4.19
C ALA A 183 -12.49 -5.23 3.32
N VAL A 184 -11.54 -6.15 3.44
CA VAL A 184 -11.54 -7.45 2.75
C VAL A 184 -12.68 -8.33 3.21
N ALA A 185 -12.90 -8.45 4.54
CA ALA A 185 -14.03 -9.21 5.09
C ALA A 185 -15.38 -8.66 4.61
N ALA A 186 -15.57 -7.35 4.64
CA ALA A 186 -16.78 -6.69 4.14
C ALA A 186 -16.98 -6.87 2.62
N ALA A 187 -15.92 -7.12 1.86
CA ALA A 187 -15.96 -7.38 0.43
C ALA A 187 -16.16 -8.86 0.08
N GLY A 188 -16.19 -9.78 1.07
CA GLY A 188 -16.35 -11.22 0.87
C GLY A 188 -15.05 -11.98 0.58
N GLY A 189 -13.89 -11.33 0.76
CA GLY A 189 -12.58 -11.97 0.64
C GLY A 189 -12.06 -12.54 1.96
N GLU A 190 -10.93 -13.22 1.88
CA GLU A 190 -10.27 -13.87 3.00
C GLU A 190 -8.91 -13.20 3.29
N MET A 191 -8.72 -12.66 4.51
CA MET A 191 -7.37 -12.30 4.97
C MET A 191 -6.64 -13.57 5.42
N GLU A 192 -5.46 -13.82 4.86
CA GLU A 192 -4.63 -14.97 5.19
C GLU A 192 -3.28 -14.54 5.77
N LEU A 193 -2.94 -15.10 6.93
CA LEU A 193 -1.60 -14.95 7.50
C LEU A 193 -0.61 -15.84 6.73
N MET A 194 0.48 -15.26 6.29
CA MET A 194 1.51 -16.01 5.57
C MET A 194 2.25 -16.96 6.53
N SER A 195 1.98 -18.26 6.37
CA SER A 195 2.60 -19.30 7.19
C SER A 195 4.09 -19.51 6.82
N PRO A 196 5.02 -19.50 7.79
CA PRO A 196 6.43 -19.80 7.53
C PRO A 196 6.66 -21.15 6.85
N HIS A 197 5.77 -22.10 7.10
CA HIS A 197 5.85 -23.46 6.53
C HIS A 197 5.52 -23.55 5.04
N LYS A 198 5.00 -22.46 4.43
CA LYS A 198 4.69 -22.41 3.00
C LYS A 198 5.80 -21.77 2.16
N PHE A 199 6.88 -21.29 2.76
CA PHE A 199 8.06 -20.85 2.01
C PHE A 199 8.88 -22.06 1.57
N ARG A 200 9.34 -22.07 0.33
CA ARG A 200 10.18 -23.13 -0.25
C ARG A 200 11.25 -22.52 -1.13
N GLU A 201 12.41 -23.14 -1.12
CA GLU A 201 13.45 -22.82 -2.08
C GLU A 201 12.90 -22.98 -3.51
N THR A 202 13.02 -21.93 -4.28
CA THR A 202 12.51 -21.80 -5.62
C THR A 202 13.62 -21.33 -6.54
N ASP A 203 13.80 -22.01 -7.68
CA ASP A 203 14.78 -21.65 -8.68
C ASP A 203 14.43 -20.33 -9.36
N ILE A 204 15.45 -19.50 -9.56
CA ILE A 204 15.39 -18.21 -10.29
C ILE A 204 16.40 -18.30 -11.45
N PRO A 205 16.09 -19.06 -12.50
CA PRO A 205 17.08 -19.43 -13.53
C PRO A 205 17.67 -18.21 -14.25
N ASN A 206 16.87 -17.18 -14.46
CA ASN A 206 17.27 -15.94 -15.14
C ASN A 206 17.88 -14.90 -14.20
N GLY A 207 17.87 -15.11 -12.88
CA GLY A 207 18.46 -14.19 -11.91
C GLY A 207 19.97 -14.01 -12.17
N ARG A 208 20.47 -12.80 -12.00
CA ARG A 208 21.90 -12.51 -12.19
C ARG A 208 22.69 -12.63 -10.89
N ASP A 209 22.09 -12.24 -9.77
CA ASP A 209 22.71 -12.25 -8.45
C ASP A 209 22.20 -13.40 -7.59
N ILE A 210 20.91 -13.69 -7.64
CA ILE A 210 20.28 -14.80 -6.93
C ILE A 210 19.78 -15.86 -7.92
N LYS A 211 20.16 -17.11 -7.69
CA LYS A 211 19.73 -18.25 -8.52
C LYS A 211 18.62 -19.07 -7.86
N LYS A 212 18.44 -18.88 -6.57
CA LYS A 212 17.42 -19.52 -5.75
C LYS A 212 17.03 -18.59 -4.61
N TRP A 213 15.78 -18.67 -4.17
CA TRP A 213 15.29 -18.00 -2.96
C TRP A 213 14.08 -18.71 -2.40
N GLU A 214 13.86 -18.58 -1.08
CA GLU A 214 12.65 -19.11 -0.47
C GLU A 214 11.47 -18.19 -0.75
N LEU A 215 10.53 -18.63 -1.59
CA LEU A 215 9.33 -17.90 -2.00
C LEU A 215 8.08 -18.57 -1.46
N TYR A 216 7.05 -17.75 -1.21
CA TYR A 216 5.76 -18.22 -0.71
C TYR A 216 5.00 -18.99 -1.79
N GLN A 217 4.77 -20.28 -1.56
CA GLN A 217 4.30 -21.21 -2.56
C GLN A 217 2.88 -20.94 -3.06
N ASP A 218 2.01 -20.38 -2.20
CA ASP A 218 0.63 -20.14 -2.61
C ASP A 218 0.55 -19.07 -3.72
N LEU A 219 1.43 -18.04 -3.69
CA LEU A 219 1.48 -17.07 -4.79
C LEU A 219 1.95 -17.69 -6.11
N LEU A 220 2.87 -18.64 -6.04
CA LEU A 220 3.37 -19.32 -7.25
C LEU A 220 2.35 -20.31 -7.84
N ARG A 221 1.34 -20.73 -7.05
CA ARG A 221 0.30 -21.70 -7.44
C ARG A 221 -1.05 -21.06 -7.71
N ALA A 222 -1.23 -19.80 -7.36
CA ALA A 222 -2.48 -19.09 -7.61
C ALA A 222 -2.75 -18.98 -9.12
N ASP A 223 -4.02 -19.03 -9.51
CA ASP A 223 -4.41 -18.84 -10.91
C ASP A 223 -4.20 -17.39 -11.35
N LEU A 224 -4.30 -16.43 -10.40
CA LEU A 224 -4.01 -15.01 -10.61
C LEU A 224 -3.44 -14.38 -9.35
N VAL A 225 -2.37 -13.60 -9.51
CA VAL A 225 -1.84 -12.72 -8.47
C VAL A 225 -2.03 -11.26 -8.88
N ILE A 226 -2.75 -10.49 -8.05
CA ILE A 226 -2.92 -9.05 -8.22
C ILE A 226 -1.99 -8.33 -7.24
N ASN A 227 -0.92 -7.77 -7.76
CA ASN A 227 0.07 -7.03 -6.96
C ASN A 227 -0.35 -5.57 -6.83
N VAL A 228 -0.67 -5.10 -5.61
CA VAL A 228 -1.24 -3.78 -5.33
C VAL A 228 -0.30 -2.94 -4.46
N PRO A 229 0.77 -2.40 -5.03
CA PRO A 229 1.72 -1.56 -4.30
C PRO A 229 1.13 -0.20 -3.95
N ILE A 230 1.81 0.51 -3.05
CA ILE A 230 1.65 1.95 -2.89
C ILE A 230 2.93 2.64 -3.36
N ALA A 231 2.78 3.72 -4.13
CA ALA A 231 3.90 4.57 -4.52
C ALA A 231 4.33 5.43 -3.33
N LYS A 232 5.49 5.13 -2.74
CA LYS A 232 6.03 5.86 -1.59
C LYS A 232 7.55 5.91 -1.62
N HIS A 233 8.14 6.84 -0.85
CA HIS A 233 9.57 6.93 -0.68
C HIS A 233 10.15 5.68 0.02
N HIS A 234 11.37 5.32 -0.37
CA HIS A 234 12.17 4.28 0.27
C HIS A 234 13.65 4.64 0.23
N ASN A 235 14.36 4.52 1.37
CA ASN A 235 15.74 4.98 1.48
C ASN A 235 16.67 4.35 0.44
N LEU A 236 16.59 3.07 0.19
CA LEU A 236 17.48 2.36 -0.72
C LEU A 236 17.02 2.45 -2.19
N THR A 237 15.75 2.15 -2.46
CA THR A 237 15.23 2.12 -3.83
C THR A 237 14.68 3.46 -4.32
N LYS A 238 14.68 4.49 -3.46
CA LYS A 238 14.11 5.83 -3.68
C LYS A 238 12.58 5.82 -3.84
N LEU A 239 12.04 4.89 -4.59
CA LEU A 239 10.61 4.70 -4.85
C LEU A 239 10.24 3.24 -4.65
N THR A 240 9.07 2.99 -4.05
CA THR A 240 8.42 1.67 -4.01
C THR A 240 7.33 1.61 -5.06
N LEU A 241 7.30 0.52 -5.81
CA LEU A 241 6.24 0.19 -6.78
C LEU A 241 6.07 -1.35 -6.82
N GLY A 242 5.46 -1.88 -7.88
CA GLY A 242 5.13 -3.29 -8.04
C GLY A 242 6.30 -4.24 -7.77
N ALA A 243 7.44 -4.00 -8.40
CA ALA A 243 8.62 -4.85 -8.24
C ALA A 243 9.13 -4.90 -6.78
N LYS A 244 9.24 -3.74 -6.12
CA LYS A 244 9.64 -3.69 -4.71
C LYS A 244 8.61 -4.34 -3.77
N ASN A 245 7.32 -4.27 -4.10
CA ASN A 245 6.27 -4.88 -3.31
C ASN A 245 6.39 -6.42 -3.26
N LEU A 246 6.92 -7.05 -4.31
CA LEU A 246 7.13 -8.50 -4.36
C LEU A 246 8.18 -9.02 -3.38
N ILE A 247 9.02 -8.18 -2.78
CA ILE A 247 9.90 -8.61 -1.68
C ILE A 247 9.10 -9.20 -0.50
N GLY A 248 7.86 -8.74 -0.27
CA GLY A 248 6.99 -9.28 0.77
C GLY A 248 6.52 -10.73 0.56
N VAL A 249 6.86 -11.38 -0.55
CA VAL A 249 6.59 -12.82 -0.77
C VAL A 249 7.83 -13.70 -0.63
N ALA A 250 8.95 -13.09 -0.28
CA ALA A 250 10.23 -13.77 -0.11
C ALA A 250 10.61 -13.89 1.37
N GLN A 251 11.06 -15.05 1.80
CA GLN A 251 11.63 -15.27 3.13
C GLN A 251 12.95 -14.47 3.23
N ASN A 252 13.31 -14.07 4.45
CA ASN A 252 14.52 -13.30 4.72
C ASN A 252 14.65 -12.04 3.81
N PRO A 253 13.70 -11.11 3.89
CA PRO A 253 13.73 -9.91 3.04
C PRO A 253 14.96 -9.04 3.29
N GLY A 254 15.60 -9.14 4.48
CA GLY A 254 16.86 -8.45 4.80
C GLY A 254 18.00 -8.88 3.87
N GLY A 255 18.07 -10.14 3.50
CA GLY A 255 19.04 -10.65 2.54
C GLY A 255 18.87 -10.00 1.17
N LEU A 256 17.64 -9.79 0.72
CA LEU A 256 17.35 -9.12 -0.55
C LEU A 256 17.82 -7.65 -0.57
N HIS A 257 17.89 -6.98 0.57
CA HIS A 257 18.31 -5.58 0.67
C HIS A 257 19.81 -5.36 0.41
N THR A 258 20.64 -6.39 0.48
CA THR A 258 22.08 -6.27 0.29
C THR A 258 22.45 -5.75 -1.11
N ARG A 259 21.77 -6.23 -2.15
CA ARG A 259 21.90 -5.77 -3.55
C ARG A 259 20.52 -5.54 -4.15
N ILE A 260 19.74 -4.72 -3.45
CA ILE A 260 18.29 -4.62 -3.61
C ILE A 260 17.85 -4.38 -5.07
N HIS A 261 18.56 -3.52 -5.82
CA HIS A 261 18.19 -3.20 -7.20
C HIS A 261 18.27 -4.43 -8.11
N GLN A 262 19.38 -5.18 -8.02
CA GLN A 262 19.57 -6.38 -8.83
C GLN A 262 18.63 -7.50 -8.38
N ARG A 263 18.51 -7.72 -7.06
CA ARG A 263 17.69 -8.81 -6.52
C ARG A 263 16.19 -8.62 -6.71
N ILE A 264 15.72 -7.36 -6.75
CA ILE A 264 14.33 -7.08 -7.18
C ILE A 264 14.15 -7.47 -8.66
N ALA A 265 15.12 -7.13 -9.52
CA ALA A 265 15.05 -7.49 -10.93
C ALA A 265 15.14 -9.01 -11.15
N ASP A 266 15.87 -9.72 -10.30
CA ASP A 266 15.98 -11.17 -10.36
C ASP A 266 14.68 -11.89 -9.96
N LEU A 267 13.85 -11.26 -9.10
CA LEU A 267 12.54 -11.79 -8.68
C LEU A 267 11.42 -11.59 -9.70
N LEU A 268 11.64 -10.81 -10.77
CA LEU A 268 10.70 -10.54 -11.85
C LEU A 268 10.89 -11.51 -13.03
#